data_a03002a75581d0c78348cd6421682f4d
#
_entry.id   a03002a75581d0c78348cd6421682f4d
#
_cell.length_a   1.000
_cell.length_b   1.000
_cell.length_c   1.000
_cell.angle_alpha   90.00
_cell.angle_beta   90.00
_cell.angle_gamma   90.00
#
_symmetry.space_group_name_H-M   'P 1'
#
loop_
_entity.id
_entity.type
_entity.pdbx_description
1 polymer ?
#
loop_
_entity_poly.entity_id
_entity_poly.type
_entity_poly.pdbx_seq_one_letter_code
_entity_poly.pdbx_strand_id
1 'polypeptide(L)'
;MSDVWYNTAAWVQAIGTIGAVLGSAWLAKSESRAARRREAEARVASKTAALNLALMAHTQIRNLGQLLRDETRRGRLNHISPSRGLFANQNMLTSFPIQSLEDADAMSAFSYFPTLLSMAAEIYGHLEEAVRAVEEDDPQEIFAHYGEQMAMIEEFADERLAALKQALELTGGAETGQAAEAPRPLLHPERMARGRRLGAAQA
;
A
#
# COMPACT_ATOMS: atom_id res chain seq x y z
N MET A 1 25.45 66.53 5.55
CA MET A 1 24.91 65.47 6.48
C MET A 1 23.82 64.59 5.79
N SER A 2 23.29 64.94 4.66
CA SER A 2 22.23 64.15 3.92
C SER A 2 22.72 62.86 3.29
N ASP A 3 23.96 62.77 2.87
CA ASP A 3 24.46 61.62 2.06
C ASP A 3 24.64 60.32 2.84
N VAL A 4 24.84 60.44 4.18
CA VAL A 4 25.00 59.26 5.06
C VAL A 4 23.67 58.52 5.26
N TRP A 5 22.56 59.25 5.33
CA TRP A 5 21.23 58.70 5.49
C TRP A 5 20.72 57.96 4.24
N TYR A 6 21.02 58.49 3.04
CA TYR A 6 20.68 57.83 1.79
C TYR A 6 21.42 56.50 1.60
N ASN A 7 22.70 56.44 1.97
CA ASN A 7 23.48 55.23 1.91
C ASN A 7 22.99 54.15 2.86
N THR A 8 22.61 54.51 4.09
CA THR A 8 22.08 53.54 5.07
C THR A 8 20.73 52.99 4.64
N ALA A 9 19.84 53.81 4.10
CA ALA A 9 18.55 53.35 3.60
C ALA A 9 18.69 52.37 2.42
N ALA A 10 19.62 52.63 1.49
CA ALA A 10 19.92 51.73 0.36
C ALA A 10 20.48 50.38 0.84
N TRP A 11 21.33 50.35 1.83
CA TRP A 11 21.87 49.11 2.41
C TRP A 11 20.80 48.29 3.11
N VAL A 12 19.90 48.92 3.89
CA VAL A 12 18.78 48.26 4.54
C VAL A 12 17.83 47.64 3.55
N GLN A 13 17.55 48.36 2.44
CA GLN A 13 16.71 47.88 1.37
C GLN A 13 17.36 46.67 0.64
N ALA A 14 18.67 46.75 0.36
CA ALA A 14 19.40 45.65 -0.29
C ALA A 14 19.42 44.38 0.59
N ILE A 15 19.70 44.56 1.88
CA ILE A 15 19.69 43.41 2.83
C ILE A 15 18.28 42.81 2.94
N GLY A 16 17.23 43.67 2.99
CA GLY A 16 15.85 43.24 3.03
C GLY A 16 15.45 42.44 1.79
N THR A 17 15.86 42.91 0.60
CA THR A 17 15.59 42.22 -0.67
C THR A 17 16.30 40.87 -0.75
N ILE A 18 17.59 40.79 -0.36
CA ILE A 18 18.34 39.54 -0.31
C ILE A 18 17.70 38.58 0.70
N GLY A 19 17.34 39.06 1.88
CA GLY A 19 16.65 38.28 2.90
C GLY A 19 15.30 37.71 2.42
N ALA A 20 14.53 38.50 1.69
CA ALA A 20 13.26 38.05 1.11
C ALA A 20 13.46 36.98 0.03
N VAL A 21 14.46 37.14 -0.86
CA VAL A 21 14.80 36.13 -1.88
C VAL A 21 15.29 34.82 -1.26
N LEU A 22 16.18 34.90 -0.27
CA LEU A 22 16.67 33.72 0.42
C LEU A 22 15.55 33.03 1.23
N GLY A 23 14.69 33.80 1.88
CA GLY A 23 13.53 33.29 2.60
C GLY A 23 12.54 32.58 1.69
N SER A 24 12.21 33.18 0.54
CA SER A 24 11.33 32.57 -0.44
C SER A 24 11.93 31.30 -1.07
N ALA A 25 13.22 31.29 -1.37
CA ALA A 25 13.91 30.10 -1.89
C ALA A 25 13.95 28.98 -0.86
N TRP A 26 14.18 29.31 0.42
CA TRP A 26 14.15 28.33 1.51
C TRP A 26 12.74 27.75 1.74
N LEU A 27 11.70 28.60 1.68
CA LEU A 27 10.31 28.16 1.81
C LEU A 27 9.92 27.22 0.67
N ALA A 28 10.20 27.62 -0.60
CA ALA A 28 9.95 26.77 -1.77
C ALA A 28 10.66 25.40 -1.68
N LYS A 29 11.91 25.39 -1.18
CA LYS A 29 12.64 24.15 -0.95
C LYS A 29 12.04 23.28 0.16
N SER A 30 11.54 23.89 1.22
CA SER A 30 10.89 23.18 2.34
C SER A 30 9.56 22.58 1.90
N GLU A 31 8.75 23.32 1.13
CA GLU A 31 7.49 22.85 0.55
C GLU A 31 7.71 21.69 -0.44
N SER A 32 8.72 21.78 -1.30
CA SER A 32 9.02 20.71 -2.24
C SER A 32 9.46 19.42 -1.52
N ARG A 33 10.19 19.52 -0.41
CA ARG A 33 10.55 18.36 0.41
C ARG A 33 9.34 17.76 1.11
N ALA A 34 8.44 18.59 1.63
CA ALA A 34 7.21 18.14 2.26
C ALA A 34 6.28 17.46 1.23
N ALA A 35 6.17 18.00 0.01
CA ALA A 35 5.42 17.40 -1.08
C ALA A 35 5.95 16.01 -1.43
N ARG A 36 7.26 15.88 -1.64
CA ARG A 36 7.90 14.57 -1.94
C ARG A 36 7.69 13.53 -0.85
N ARG A 37 7.72 13.93 0.43
CA ARG A 37 7.43 13.01 1.55
C ARG A 37 5.99 12.53 1.51
N ARG A 38 5.03 13.42 1.28
CA ARG A 38 3.61 13.06 1.16
C ARG A 38 3.36 12.13 -0.02
N GLU A 39 4.02 12.36 -1.15
CA GLU A 39 3.95 11.47 -2.31
C GLU A 39 4.51 10.08 -1.99
N ALA A 40 5.68 10.00 -1.35
CA ALA A 40 6.26 8.72 -0.94
C ALA A 40 5.37 7.97 0.06
N GLU A 41 4.82 8.67 1.06
CA GLU A 41 3.87 8.10 2.03
C GLU A 41 2.59 7.60 1.33
N ALA A 42 2.05 8.37 0.37
CA ALA A 42 0.88 7.98 -0.40
C ALA A 42 1.13 6.74 -1.27
N ARG A 43 2.32 6.62 -1.88
CA ARG A 43 2.72 5.42 -2.65
C ARG A 43 2.79 4.19 -1.75
N VAL A 44 3.44 4.29 -0.59
CA VAL A 44 3.52 3.18 0.36
C VAL A 44 2.13 2.78 0.85
N ALA A 45 1.27 3.74 1.17
CA ALA A 45 -0.10 3.49 1.58
C ALA A 45 -0.90 2.78 0.48
N SER A 46 -0.76 3.20 -0.78
CA SER A 46 -1.41 2.58 -1.94
C SER A 46 -0.95 1.13 -2.13
N LYS A 47 0.36 0.86 -2.12
CA LYS A 47 0.92 -0.49 -2.22
C LYS A 47 0.40 -1.41 -1.11
N THR A 48 0.39 -0.90 0.12
CA THR A 48 -0.13 -1.65 1.28
C THR A 48 -1.63 -1.93 1.16
N ALA A 49 -2.42 -0.96 0.70
CA ALA A 49 -3.85 -1.13 0.49
C ALA A 49 -4.14 -2.18 -0.58
N ALA A 50 -3.43 -2.15 -1.72
CA ALA A 50 -3.55 -3.14 -2.78
C ALA A 50 -3.24 -4.56 -2.27
N LEU A 51 -2.13 -4.72 -1.56
CA LEU A 51 -1.74 -6.02 -0.99
C LEU A 51 -2.79 -6.53 -0.01
N ASN A 52 -3.32 -5.68 0.87
CA ASN A 52 -4.35 -6.08 1.83
C ASN A 52 -5.65 -6.48 1.13
N LEU A 53 -6.07 -5.75 0.10
CA LEU A 53 -7.26 -6.11 -0.70
C LEU A 53 -7.06 -7.44 -1.42
N ALA A 54 -5.90 -7.67 -2.03
CA ALA A 54 -5.57 -8.93 -2.69
C ALA A 54 -5.53 -10.10 -1.70
N LEU A 55 -4.92 -9.92 -0.52
CA LEU A 55 -4.90 -10.92 0.55
C LEU A 55 -6.31 -11.25 1.05
N MET A 56 -7.18 -10.25 1.17
CA MET A 56 -8.56 -10.44 1.58
C MET A 56 -9.34 -11.25 0.55
N ALA A 57 -9.19 -10.92 -0.74
CA ALA A 57 -9.79 -11.67 -1.85
C ALA A 57 -9.29 -13.12 -1.88
N HIS A 58 -8.00 -13.32 -1.83
CA HIS A 58 -7.36 -14.63 -1.77
C HIS A 58 -7.87 -15.47 -0.60
N THR A 59 -7.93 -14.89 0.61
CA THR A 59 -8.42 -15.57 1.80
C THR A 59 -9.88 -16.02 1.64
N GLN A 60 -10.71 -15.21 0.99
CA GLN A 60 -12.10 -15.57 0.72
C GLN A 60 -12.22 -16.73 -0.27
N ILE A 61 -11.47 -16.68 -1.38
CA ILE A 61 -11.42 -17.76 -2.37
C ILE A 61 -11.01 -19.07 -1.67
N ARG A 62 -9.94 -19.04 -0.89
CA ARG A 62 -9.44 -20.19 -0.14
C ARG A 62 -10.44 -20.73 0.89
N ASN A 63 -11.13 -19.85 1.61
CA ASN A 63 -12.15 -20.24 2.57
C ASN A 63 -13.33 -20.94 1.90
N LEU A 64 -13.74 -20.46 0.71
CA LEU A 64 -14.77 -21.11 -0.10
C LEU A 64 -14.33 -22.50 -0.56
N GLY A 65 -13.14 -22.64 -1.07
CA GLY A 65 -12.61 -23.94 -1.49
C GLY A 65 -12.46 -24.92 -0.32
N GLN A 66 -12.03 -24.44 0.83
CA GLN A 66 -12.02 -25.28 2.04
C GLN A 66 -13.42 -25.71 2.46
N LEU A 67 -14.40 -24.82 2.37
CA LEU A 67 -15.81 -25.14 2.68
C LEU A 67 -16.35 -26.24 1.76
N LEU A 68 -15.97 -26.23 0.48
CA LEU A 68 -16.40 -27.25 -0.50
C LEU A 68 -15.74 -28.61 -0.25
N ARG A 69 -14.50 -28.62 0.22
CA ARG A 69 -13.75 -29.87 0.48
C ARG A 69 -14.05 -30.48 1.85
N ASP A 70 -14.49 -29.71 2.82
CA ASP A 70 -14.71 -30.14 4.21
C ASP A 70 -16.18 -30.55 4.43
N GLU A 71 -16.44 -31.84 4.47
CA GLU A 71 -17.77 -32.42 4.69
C GLU A 71 -18.43 -31.92 5.98
N THR A 72 -17.63 -31.72 7.03
CA THR A 72 -18.17 -31.26 8.33
C THR A 72 -18.67 -29.83 8.31
N ARG A 73 -18.15 -29.03 7.37
CA ARG A 73 -18.53 -27.62 7.19
C ARG A 73 -19.67 -27.43 6.20
N ARG A 74 -19.92 -28.42 5.32
CA ARG A 74 -21.00 -28.35 4.31
C ARG A 74 -22.40 -28.13 4.94
N GLY A 75 -22.66 -28.71 6.10
CA GLY A 75 -23.90 -28.49 6.85
C GLY A 75 -24.13 -27.05 7.31
N ARG A 76 -23.11 -26.18 7.28
CA ARG A 76 -23.19 -24.76 7.62
C ARG A 76 -23.47 -23.86 6.43
N LEU A 77 -23.44 -24.38 5.19
CA LEU A 77 -23.72 -23.61 3.98
C LEU A 77 -25.06 -22.90 4.00
N ASN A 78 -26.07 -23.53 4.62
CA ASN A 78 -27.42 -22.98 4.73
C ASN A 78 -27.53 -21.72 5.63
N HIS A 79 -26.51 -21.43 6.43
CA HIS A 79 -26.54 -20.32 7.41
C HIS A 79 -25.60 -19.16 7.07
N ILE A 80 -24.69 -19.34 6.12
CA ILE A 80 -23.73 -18.32 5.74
C ILE A 80 -24.08 -17.93 4.29
N SER A 81 -24.45 -16.68 4.06
CA SER A 81 -24.57 -16.14 2.70
C SER A 81 -23.20 -15.55 2.28
N PRO A 82 -22.26 -16.37 1.75
CA PRO A 82 -20.92 -15.89 1.35
C PRO A 82 -21.01 -14.86 0.23
N SER A 83 -22.08 -14.92 -0.58
CA SER A 83 -22.32 -14.02 -1.70
C SER A 83 -22.24 -12.54 -1.32
N ARG A 84 -22.84 -12.12 -0.20
CA ARG A 84 -22.79 -10.71 0.21
C ARG A 84 -21.37 -10.21 0.52
N GLY A 85 -20.56 -11.05 1.18
CA GLY A 85 -19.16 -10.72 1.48
C GLY A 85 -18.30 -10.67 0.22
N LEU A 86 -18.53 -11.57 -0.73
CA LEU A 86 -17.84 -11.61 -2.02
C LEU A 86 -18.12 -10.35 -2.84
N PHE A 87 -19.39 -9.95 -2.97
CA PHE A 87 -19.77 -8.73 -3.69
C PHE A 87 -19.23 -7.46 -3.04
N ALA A 88 -19.23 -7.37 -1.72
CA ALA A 88 -18.68 -6.21 -1.03
C ALA A 88 -17.18 -6.06 -1.33
N ASN A 89 -16.43 -7.16 -1.30
CA ASN A 89 -14.99 -7.15 -1.56
C ASN A 89 -14.67 -6.95 -3.05
N GLN A 90 -15.48 -7.48 -3.95
CA GLN A 90 -15.39 -7.20 -5.38
C GLN A 90 -15.54 -5.70 -5.65
N ASN A 91 -16.52 -5.04 -5.03
CA ASN A 91 -16.69 -3.60 -5.16
C ASN A 91 -15.50 -2.81 -4.63
N MET A 92 -14.88 -3.24 -3.52
CA MET A 92 -13.67 -2.61 -2.99
C MET A 92 -12.49 -2.75 -3.95
N LEU A 93 -12.30 -3.94 -4.55
CA LEU A 93 -11.23 -4.20 -5.51
C LEU A 93 -11.43 -3.41 -6.81
N THR A 94 -12.66 -3.33 -7.33
CA THR A 94 -12.95 -2.58 -8.56
C THR A 94 -12.88 -1.07 -8.37
N SER A 95 -13.15 -0.57 -7.17
CA SER A 95 -13.04 0.86 -6.84
C SER A 95 -11.61 1.30 -6.50
N PHE A 96 -10.68 0.36 -6.34
CA PHE A 96 -9.29 0.70 -6.04
C PHE A 96 -8.62 1.39 -7.24
N PRO A 97 -7.94 2.54 -7.04
CA PRO A 97 -7.28 3.28 -8.12
C PRO A 97 -5.99 2.56 -8.53
N ILE A 98 -6.10 1.57 -9.42
CA ILE A 98 -4.99 0.70 -9.83
C ILE A 98 -3.78 1.48 -10.36
N GLN A 99 -4.01 2.65 -10.97
CA GLN A 99 -2.96 3.52 -11.47
C GLN A 99 -2.04 4.06 -10.37
N SER A 100 -2.49 4.02 -9.11
CA SER A 100 -1.68 4.44 -7.97
C SER A 100 -0.56 3.47 -7.61
N LEU A 101 -0.53 2.26 -8.22
CA LEU A 101 0.54 1.29 -8.03
C LEU A 101 1.82 1.63 -8.80
N GLU A 102 1.73 2.45 -9.87
CA GLU A 102 2.84 2.90 -10.72
C GLU A 102 3.66 1.78 -11.40
N ASP A 103 3.57 0.55 -10.92
CA ASP A 103 4.28 -0.62 -11.43
C ASP A 103 3.34 -1.47 -12.31
N ALA A 104 3.76 -1.72 -13.55
CA ALA A 104 2.95 -2.43 -14.53
C ALA A 104 2.67 -3.89 -14.14
N ASP A 105 3.65 -4.55 -13.51
CA ASP A 105 3.52 -5.94 -13.09
C ASP A 105 2.60 -6.04 -11.86
N ALA A 106 2.72 -5.10 -10.92
CA ALA A 106 1.80 -4.98 -9.78
C ALA A 106 0.37 -4.67 -10.23
N MET A 107 0.19 -3.73 -11.18
CA MET A 107 -1.13 -3.43 -11.76
C MET A 107 -1.73 -4.66 -12.44
N SER A 108 -0.93 -5.36 -13.26
CA SER A 108 -1.34 -6.57 -13.95
C SER A 108 -1.76 -7.65 -12.95
N ALA A 109 -0.92 -7.98 -11.97
CA ALA A 109 -1.21 -8.99 -10.97
C ALA A 109 -2.47 -8.66 -10.15
N PHE A 110 -2.63 -7.39 -9.74
CA PHE A 110 -3.79 -6.95 -8.96
C PHE A 110 -5.11 -7.01 -9.75
N SER A 111 -5.07 -6.70 -11.06
CA SER A 111 -6.27 -6.64 -11.91
C SER A 111 -7.04 -7.94 -12.04
N TYR A 112 -6.42 -9.08 -11.73
CA TYR A 112 -7.07 -10.39 -11.78
C TYR A 112 -8.00 -10.67 -10.58
N PHE A 113 -7.75 -10.06 -9.41
CA PHE A 113 -8.51 -10.39 -8.20
C PHE A 113 -10.01 -10.11 -8.28
N PRO A 114 -10.50 -9.01 -8.89
CA PRO A 114 -11.93 -8.80 -9.09
C PRO A 114 -12.58 -9.92 -9.91
N THR A 115 -11.90 -10.36 -10.97
CA THR A 115 -12.36 -11.45 -11.85
C THR A 115 -12.38 -12.79 -11.12
N LEU A 116 -11.33 -13.11 -10.37
CA LEU A 116 -11.25 -14.35 -9.58
C LEU A 116 -12.35 -14.41 -8.52
N LEU A 117 -12.65 -13.31 -7.85
CA LEU A 117 -13.78 -13.25 -6.92
C LEU A 117 -15.13 -13.42 -7.62
N SER A 118 -15.31 -12.86 -8.82
CA SER A 118 -16.52 -13.04 -9.61
C SER A 118 -16.71 -14.51 -9.98
N MET A 119 -15.67 -15.16 -10.50
CA MET A 119 -15.69 -16.59 -10.84
C MET A 119 -15.99 -17.47 -9.61
N ALA A 120 -15.38 -17.17 -8.47
CA ALA A 120 -15.65 -17.89 -7.23
C ALA A 120 -17.12 -17.71 -6.76
N ALA A 121 -17.68 -16.52 -6.95
CA ALA A 121 -19.08 -16.23 -6.62
C ALA A 121 -20.06 -16.97 -7.56
N GLU A 122 -19.73 -17.06 -8.85
CA GLU A 122 -20.51 -17.81 -9.84
C GLU A 122 -20.51 -19.32 -9.53
N ILE A 123 -19.34 -19.90 -9.25
CA ILE A 123 -19.22 -21.31 -8.85
C ILE A 123 -20.11 -21.56 -7.62
N TYR A 124 -20.03 -20.67 -6.64
CA TYR A 124 -20.86 -20.82 -5.43
C TYR A 124 -22.34 -20.69 -5.70
N GLY A 125 -22.76 -19.76 -6.59
CA GLY A 125 -24.15 -19.61 -7.02
C GLY A 125 -24.68 -20.87 -7.71
N HIS A 126 -23.93 -21.42 -8.65
CA HIS A 126 -24.29 -22.67 -9.33
C HIS A 126 -24.35 -23.87 -8.38
N LEU A 127 -23.44 -23.94 -7.41
CA LEU A 127 -23.47 -24.95 -6.36
C LEU A 127 -24.77 -24.85 -5.54
N GLU A 128 -25.17 -23.62 -5.09
CA GLU A 128 -26.41 -23.45 -4.34
C GLU A 128 -27.65 -23.91 -5.15
N GLU A 129 -27.67 -23.62 -6.44
CA GLU A 129 -28.73 -24.05 -7.34
C GLU A 129 -28.73 -25.57 -7.53
N ALA A 130 -27.56 -26.15 -7.77
CA ALA A 130 -27.41 -27.60 -7.95
C ALA A 130 -27.84 -28.37 -6.68
N VAL A 131 -27.42 -27.93 -5.51
CA VAL A 131 -27.78 -28.57 -4.21
C VAL A 131 -29.27 -28.45 -3.93
N ARG A 132 -29.92 -27.36 -4.33
CA ARG A 132 -31.41 -27.21 -4.17
C ARG A 132 -32.20 -28.08 -5.15
N ALA A 133 -31.64 -28.39 -6.31
CA ALA A 133 -32.30 -29.20 -7.34
C ALA A 133 -32.27 -30.69 -7.06
N VAL A 134 -31.37 -31.14 -6.18
CA VAL A 134 -31.19 -32.56 -5.82
C VAL A 134 -31.99 -32.87 -4.57
N GLU A 135 -33.15 -33.53 -4.72
CA GLU A 135 -34.01 -33.93 -3.61
C GLU A 135 -33.63 -35.28 -3.00
N GLU A 136 -32.92 -36.19 -3.71
CA GLU A 136 -32.69 -37.56 -3.25
C GLU A 136 -31.28 -38.15 -3.56
N ASP A 137 -30.47 -37.54 -4.43
CA ASP A 137 -29.15 -38.08 -4.77
C ASP A 137 -28.03 -37.53 -3.85
N ASP A 138 -26.96 -38.33 -3.72
CA ASP A 138 -25.83 -37.96 -2.89
C ASP A 138 -25.16 -36.65 -3.37
N PRO A 139 -25.19 -35.57 -2.62
CA PRO A 139 -24.64 -34.29 -3.04
C PRO A 139 -23.10 -34.30 -3.13
N GLN A 140 -22.43 -35.42 -2.81
CA GLN A 140 -20.98 -35.52 -2.79
C GLN A 140 -20.36 -35.31 -4.16
N GLU A 141 -20.96 -35.85 -5.24
CA GLU A 141 -20.45 -35.64 -6.62
C GLU A 141 -20.51 -34.19 -7.03
N ILE A 142 -21.58 -33.50 -6.65
CA ILE A 142 -21.77 -32.07 -6.93
C ILE A 142 -20.68 -31.25 -6.21
N PHE A 143 -20.44 -31.53 -4.92
CA PHE A 143 -19.40 -30.85 -4.16
C PHE A 143 -17.99 -31.17 -4.70
N ALA A 144 -17.73 -32.39 -5.16
CA ALA A 144 -16.45 -32.76 -5.75
C ALA A 144 -16.20 -31.95 -7.03
N HIS A 145 -17.19 -31.89 -7.93
CA HIS A 145 -17.10 -31.17 -9.20
C HIS A 145 -16.82 -29.67 -8.98
N TYR A 146 -17.60 -28.98 -8.15
CA TYR A 146 -17.39 -27.56 -7.86
C TYR A 146 -16.12 -27.33 -7.01
N GLY A 147 -15.71 -28.28 -6.19
CA GLY A 147 -14.46 -28.27 -5.45
C GLY A 147 -13.24 -28.27 -6.35
N GLU A 148 -13.24 -29.05 -7.45
CA GLU A 148 -12.17 -29.05 -8.45
C GLU A 148 -12.09 -27.71 -9.20
N GLN A 149 -13.23 -27.15 -9.60
CA GLN A 149 -13.25 -25.83 -10.24
C GLN A 149 -12.71 -24.73 -9.31
N MET A 150 -13.08 -24.79 -8.03
CA MET A 150 -12.58 -23.83 -7.03
C MET A 150 -11.08 -23.99 -6.79
N ALA A 151 -10.55 -25.22 -6.82
CA ALA A 151 -9.12 -25.48 -6.65
C ALA A 151 -8.28 -24.81 -7.76
N MET A 152 -8.76 -24.81 -9.00
CA MET A 152 -8.10 -24.08 -10.10
C MET A 152 -8.07 -22.57 -9.86
N ILE A 153 -9.14 -21.99 -9.32
CA ILE A 153 -9.19 -20.56 -9.00
C ILE A 153 -8.24 -20.25 -7.81
N GLU A 154 -8.15 -21.12 -6.81
CA GLU A 154 -7.22 -20.98 -5.69
C GLU A 154 -5.77 -20.97 -6.18
N GLU A 155 -5.38 -21.94 -7.01
CA GLU A 155 -4.03 -22.03 -7.58
C GLU A 155 -3.66 -20.75 -8.34
N PHE A 156 -4.57 -20.27 -9.19
CA PHE A 156 -4.34 -19.05 -9.94
C PHE A 156 -4.29 -17.80 -9.01
N ALA A 157 -5.10 -17.77 -7.97
CA ALA A 157 -5.05 -16.69 -6.97
C ALA A 157 -3.74 -16.70 -6.17
N ASP A 158 -3.20 -17.88 -5.83
CA ASP A 158 -1.89 -18.03 -5.20
C ASP A 158 -0.76 -17.48 -6.09
N GLU A 159 -0.75 -17.82 -7.38
CA GLU A 159 0.22 -17.31 -8.34
C GLU A 159 0.15 -15.78 -8.48
N ARG A 160 -1.05 -15.21 -8.60
CA ARG A 160 -1.22 -13.77 -8.74
C ARG A 160 -0.84 -13.01 -7.47
N LEU A 161 -1.11 -13.59 -6.30
CA LEU A 161 -0.69 -13.01 -5.03
C LEU A 161 0.84 -13.03 -4.88
N ALA A 162 1.49 -14.11 -5.29
CA ALA A 162 2.95 -14.20 -5.29
C ALA A 162 3.58 -13.16 -6.24
N ALA A 163 3.05 -13.04 -7.47
CA ALA A 163 3.49 -12.05 -8.45
C ALA A 163 3.31 -10.62 -7.93
N LEU A 164 2.16 -10.32 -7.32
CA LEU A 164 1.90 -9.00 -6.71
C LEU A 164 2.90 -8.68 -5.60
N LYS A 165 3.15 -9.62 -4.68
CA LYS A 165 4.14 -9.44 -3.61
C LYS A 165 5.52 -9.16 -4.18
N GLN A 166 5.97 -9.94 -5.15
CA GLN A 166 7.26 -9.77 -5.79
C GLN A 166 7.39 -8.40 -6.47
N ALA A 167 6.39 -7.97 -7.23
CA ALA A 167 6.39 -6.66 -7.88
C ALA A 167 6.45 -5.51 -6.86
N LEU A 168 5.70 -5.61 -5.75
CA LEU A 168 5.69 -4.58 -4.71
C LEU A 168 7.00 -4.54 -3.90
N GLU A 169 7.68 -5.67 -3.69
CA GLU A 169 8.98 -5.75 -3.01
C GLU A 169 10.10 -5.16 -3.87
N LEU A 170 10.14 -5.46 -5.17
CA LEU A 170 11.15 -4.94 -6.09
C LEU A 170 11.09 -3.40 -6.18
N THR A 171 9.91 -2.82 -6.18
CA THR A 171 9.74 -1.37 -6.16
C THR A 171 10.06 -0.72 -4.81
N GLY A 172 9.94 -1.45 -3.69
CA GLY A 172 10.31 -0.98 -2.35
C GLY A 172 11.83 -0.92 -2.12
N GLY A 173 12.58 -1.86 -2.70
CA GLY A 173 14.05 -1.92 -2.57
C GLY A 173 14.79 -0.79 -3.29
N ALA A 174 14.26 -0.30 -4.41
CA ALA A 174 14.86 0.79 -5.16
C ALA A 174 14.73 2.16 -4.45
N GLU A 175 13.65 2.37 -3.69
CA GLU A 175 13.42 3.63 -2.98
C GLU A 175 14.26 3.76 -1.69
N THR A 176 14.54 2.64 -1.01
CA THR A 176 15.39 2.63 0.20
C THR A 176 16.89 2.81 -0.12
N GLY A 177 17.35 2.43 -1.31
CA GLY A 177 18.74 2.58 -1.73
C GLY A 177 19.14 4.04 -2.00
N GLN A 178 18.23 4.91 -2.42
CA GLN A 178 18.52 6.33 -2.68
C GLN A 178 18.40 7.24 -1.44
N ALA A 179 17.67 6.81 -0.41
CA ALA A 179 17.55 7.57 0.82
C ALA A 179 18.73 7.42 1.79
N ALA A 180 19.60 6.43 1.55
CA ALA A 180 20.72 6.13 2.46
C ALA A 180 21.99 6.98 2.24
N GLU A 181 22.04 7.82 1.19
CA GLU A 181 23.22 8.63 0.87
C GLU A 181 22.98 10.15 1.04
N ALA A 182 22.31 10.51 2.15
CA ALA A 182 22.41 11.88 2.64
C ALA A 182 23.74 12.01 3.39
N PRO A 183 24.64 12.93 3.00
CA PRO A 183 25.91 13.12 3.68
C PRO A 183 25.64 13.44 5.15
N ARG A 184 26.10 12.58 6.03
CA ARG A 184 26.12 12.83 7.47
C ARG A 184 26.89 14.12 7.69
N PRO A 185 26.34 15.14 8.37
CA PRO A 185 27.11 16.29 8.75
C PRO A 185 28.25 15.79 9.64
N LEU A 186 29.48 15.98 9.18
CA LEU A 186 30.68 15.76 9.98
C LEU A 186 30.58 16.69 11.20
N LEU A 187 30.06 16.17 12.29
CA LEU A 187 30.18 16.78 13.59
C LEU A 187 31.65 16.67 13.99
N HIS A 188 32.40 17.74 13.75
CA HIS A 188 33.76 17.88 14.23
C HIS A 188 33.72 17.80 15.77
N PRO A 189 34.37 16.81 16.40
CA PRO A 189 34.37 16.62 17.86
C PRO A 189 35.21 17.66 18.62
N GLU A 190 35.88 18.60 17.92
CA GLU A 190 36.82 19.54 18.55
C GLU A 190 36.21 20.78 19.22
N ARG A 191 34.86 21.01 19.09
CA ARG A 191 34.25 22.18 19.72
C ARG A 191 33.70 21.98 21.15
N MET A 192 33.72 20.76 21.66
CA MET A 192 33.27 20.48 23.04
C MET A 192 34.35 20.55 24.13
N ALA A 193 35.63 20.70 23.75
CA ALA A 193 36.74 20.70 24.73
C ALA A 193 37.13 22.07 25.27
N ARG A 194 36.58 23.17 24.75
CA ARG A 194 36.94 24.56 25.19
C ARG A 194 36.04 25.22 26.23
N GLY A 195 34.91 24.58 26.61
CA GLY A 195 33.97 25.17 27.60
C GLY A 195 34.14 24.77 29.04
N ARG A 196 35.15 23.96 29.41
CA ARG A 196 35.27 23.41 30.79
C ARG A 196 36.51 23.87 31.58
N ARG A 197 37.21 24.94 31.17
CA ARG A 197 38.37 25.46 31.92
C ARG A 197 38.28 26.91 32.40
N LEU A 198 37.12 27.47 32.59
CA LEU A 198 36.97 28.79 33.18
C LEU A 198 35.89 28.76 34.29
N GLY A 199 36.15 28.03 35.36
CA GLY A 199 35.23 27.95 36.50
C GLY A 199 35.83 27.36 37.76
N ALA A 200 37.19 27.42 37.94
CA ALA A 200 37.82 26.97 39.18
C ALA A 200 39.01 27.85 39.54
N ALA A 201 38.76 29.13 39.80
CA ALA A 201 39.70 30.02 40.52
C ALA A 201 38.92 31.23 41.00
N GLN A 202 38.16 31.11 42.12
CA GLN A 202 37.82 32.15 43.09
C GLN A 202 36.86 31.54 44.11
N ALA A 203 37.40 30.96 45.16
CA ALA A 203 36.93 30.99 46.56
C ALA A 203 38.05 30.40 47.43
#